data_c1ec2975311ffde66be70a54ac43728e
#
_entry.id   c1ec2975311ffde66be70a54ac43728e
#
_cell.length_a   1.000
_cell.length_b   1.000
_cell.length_c   1.000
_cell.angle_alpha   90.00
_cell.angle_beta   90.00
_cell.angle_gamma   90.00
#
_symmetry.space_group_name_H-M   'P 1'
#
loop_
_entity.id
_entity.type
_entity.pdbx_description
1 polymer ?
#
loop_
_entity_poly.entity_id
_entity_poly.type
_entity_poly.pdbx_seq_one_letter_code
_entity_poly.pdbx_strand_id
1 'polypeptide(L)'
;MKKLLKIIGLIITVIILATALYCFAINESLPKGIYGKEADELAEKMMSAIDKKAFDNTEILKWSFRDKHHYEWKKQEGLVNVSWDSILVTVNLNDYSKSIGASPKLIETAIKFFNNDSFWLIAPYKVFEDGIERSIVKVDGKDALLIKYTSGGTTPGDSYLWILDENYAPVSFKMWTQIIPIGGVSATWNNLITADSGIKLPTSHTLSIFGYKINMGEVKAYNPNADTLAHNMLKAVKHEAYRNTRYIDWSFKGKRFYKWDKKRHIVDVKWNDARVLLHPNELTKSTVYLNDKEVSFNDNLVKRALRFFNNDSFWLVAPHKLFEPGIYRSIRMIDGKEALHVKY
;
A
#
# COMPACT_ATOMS: atom_id res chain seq x y z
N MET A 1 -4.04 58.71 0.82
CA MET A 1 -2.90 57.77 0.69
C MET A 1 -2.21 57.43 2.00
N LYS A 2 -1.60 58.40 2.73
CA LYS A 2 -0.83 58.14 4.00
C LYS A 2 -1.64 57.43 5.09
N LYS A 3 -2.92 57.79 5.33
CA LYS A 3 -3.80 57.08 6.30
C LYS A 3 -4.10 55.64 5.92
N LEU A 4 -4.36 55.35 4.61
CA LEU A 4 -4.62 54.03 4.12
C LEU A 4 -3.40 53.12 4.29
N LEU A 5 -2.20 53.63 3.96
CA LEU A 5 -0.94 52.87 4.16
C LEU A 5 -0.69 52.54 5.63
N LYS A 6 -1.02 53.45 6.57
CA LYS A 6 -0.91 53.17 8.01
C LYS A 6 -1.87 52.10 8.47
N ILE A 7 -3.11 52.11 7.97
CA ILE A 7 -4.13 51.08 8.29
C ILE A 7 -3.68 49.72 7.73
N ILE A 8 -3.23 49.66 6.46
CA ILE A 8 -2.70 48.41 5.85
C ILE A 8 -1.49 47.91 6.67
N GLY A 9 -0.56 48.78 7.04
CA GLY A 9 0.59 48.42 7.88
C GLY A 9 0.17 47.86 9.24
N LEU A 10 -0.81 48.47 9.90
CA LEU A 10 -1.34 47.95 11.18
C LEU A 10 -2.01 46.56 11.00
N ILE A 11 -2.81 46.37 9.97
CA ILE A 11 -3.45 45.07 9.66
C ILE A 11 -2.38 43.99 9.45
N ILE A 12 -1.35 44.27 8.63
CA ILE A 12 -0.26 43.34 8.39
C ILE A 12 0.46 42.97 9.70
N THR A 13 0.75 43.99 10.55
CA THR A 13 1.40 43.77 11.85
C THR A 13 0.54 42.88 12.77
N VAL A 14 -0.76 43.12 12.83
CA VAL A 14 -1.70 42.29 13.62
C VAL A 14 -1.75 40.85 13.09
N ILE A 15 -1.77 40.66 11.77
CA ILE A 15 -1.74 39.32 11.19
C ILE A 15 -0.43 38.61 11.51
N ILE A 16 0.72 39.29 11.41
CA ILE A 16 2.02 38.69 11.75
C ILE A 16 2.07 38.28 13.22
N LEU A 17 1.61 39.15 14.13
CA LEU A 17 1.59 38.84 15.55
C LEU A 17 0.63 37.70 15.88
N ALA A 18 -0.56 37.66 15.29
CA ALA A 18 -1.52 36.59 15.46
C ALA A 18 -0.95 35.24 14.94
N THR A 19 -0.28 35.26 13.79
CA THR A 19 0.39 34.08 13.24
C THR A 19 1.53 33.62 14.13
N ALA A 20 2.36 34.53 14.64
CA ALA A 20 3.44 34.18 15.53
C ALA A 20 2.94 33.60 16.88
N LEU A 21 1.88 34.17 17.46
CA LEU A 21 1.22 33.62 18.65
C LEU A 21 0.61 32.22 18.37
N TYR A 22 -0.04 32.05 17.25
CA TYR A 22 -0.57 30.75 16.83
C TYR A 22 0.55 29.72 16.69
N CYS A 23 1.63 30.03 15.96
CA CYS A 23 2.79 29.16 15.82
C CYS A 23 3.43 28.80 17.16
N PHE A 24 3.54 29.76 18.06
CA PHE A 24 4.06 29.53 19.43
C PHE A 24 3.15 28.60 20.23
N ALA A 25 1.83 28.80 20.15
CA ALA A 25 0.84 28.00 20.88
C ALA A 25 0.78 26.52 20.43
N ILE A 26 1.02 26.24 19.13
CA ILE A 26 0.97 24.88 18.59
C ILE A 26 2.33 24.19 18.53
N ASN A 27 3.42 24.91 18.90
CA ASN A 27 4.76 24.35 18.83
C ASN A 27 4.98 23.32 19.95
N GLU A 28 5.27 22.07 19.57
CA GLU A 28 5.60 21.00 20.51
C GLU A 28 7.09 20.71 20.51
N SER A 29 7.66 20.48 21.67
CA SER A 29 9.04 20.00 21.79
C SER A 29 9.14 18.55 21.34
N LEU A 30 10.28 18.15 20.74
CA LEU A 30 10.54 16.77 20.38
C LEU A 30 10.51 15.88 21.63
N PRO A 31 9.65 14.86 21.70
CA PRO A 31 9.56 14.00 22.86
C PRO A 31 10.82 13.13 23.00
N LYS A 32 11.16 12.79 24.23
CA LYS A 32 12.23 11.82 24.52
C LYS A 32 11.68 10.40 24.33
N GLY A 33 12.28 9.65 23.42
CA GLY A 33 11.94 8.25 23.19
C GLY A 33 12.82 7.29 23.98
N ILE A 34 12.33 6.08 24.21
CA ILE A 34 13.05 4.95 24.80
C ILE A 34 13.59 4.11 23.65
N TYR A 35 14.89 4.04 23.55
CA TYR A 35 15.60 3.21 22.56
C TYR A 35 15.68 1.76 23.05
N GLY A 36 15.80 0.82 22.13
CA GLY A 36 16.01 -0.58 22.47
C GLY A 36 15.24 -1.55 21.58
N LYS A 37 15.29 -2.81 21.96
CA LYS A 37 14.68 -3.92 21.22
C LYS A 37 13.17 -3.75 21.02
N GLU A 38 12.47 -3.18 22.01
CA GLU A 38 11.03 -2.95 21.94
C GLU A 38 10.67 -1.95 20.82
N ALA A 39 11.53 -0.96 20.55
CA ALA A 39 11.32 -0.01 19.45
C ALA A 39 11.50 -0.70 18.09
N ASP A 40 12.47 -1.59 17.95
CA ASP A 40 12.65 -2.39 16.75
C ASP A 40 11.46 -3.35 16.54
N GLU A 41 11.00 -4.03 17.59
CA GLU A 41 9.81 -4.90 17.52
C GLU A 41 8.55 -4.13 17.11
N LEU A 42 8.37 -2.89 17.62
CA LEU A 42 7.24 -2.04 17.20
C LEU A 42 7.35 -1.64 15.72
N ALA A 43 8.55 -1.31 15.26
CA ALA A 43 8.81 -1.00 13.85
C ALA A 43 8.57 -2.22 12.94
N GLU A 44 8.97 -3.43 13.36
CA GLU A 44 8.69 -4.66 12.64
C GLU A 44 7.18 -4.95 12.54
N LYS A 45 6.42 -4.75 13.64
CA LYS A 45 4.96 -4.87 13.62
C LYS A 45 4.33 -3.88 12.65
N MET A 46 4.77 -2.61 12.67
CA MET A 46 4.31 -1.59 11.73
C MET A 46 4.59 -2.01 10.29
N MET A 47 5.80 -2.44 9.96
CA MET A 47 6.15 -2.88 8.61
C MET A 47 5.39 -4.13 8.16
N SER A 48 5.10 -5.05 9.09
CA SER A 48 4.26 -6.22 8.82
C SER A 48 2.81 -5.81 8.51
N ALA A 49 2.27 -4.83 9.25
CA ALA A 49 0.89 -4.33 9.06
C ALA A 49 0.67 -3.67 7.69
N ILE A 50 1.72 -3.07 7.12
CA ILE A 50 1.68 -2.43 5.79
C ILE A 50 2.19 -3.32 4.66
N ASP A 51 2.56 -4.59 4.94
CA ASP A 51 3.12 -5.55 3.98
C ASP A 51 4.44 -5.08 3.32
N LYS A 52 5.47 -4.89 4.16
CA LYS A 52 6.84 -4.55 3.69
C LYS A 52 7.34 -5.49 2.58
N LYS A 53 6.97 -6.79 2.65
CA LYS A 53 7.37 -7.77 1.63
C LYS A 53 6.77 -7.45 0.25
N ALA A 54 5.52 -6.98 0.21
CA ALA A 54 4.92 -6.52 -1.04
C ALA A 54 5.65 -5.27 -1.57
N PHE A 55 6.02 -4.32 -0.69
CA PHE A 55 6.84 -3.18 -1.08
C PHE A 55 8.20 -3.60 -1.65
N ASP A 56 8.90 -4.54 -1.02
CA ASP A 56 10.21 -5.02 -1.50
C ASP A 56 10.11 -5.66 -2.89
N ASN A 57 9.03 -6.41 -3.13
CA ASN A 57 8.78 -7.09 -4.40
C ASN A 57 8.13 -6.19 -5.47
N THR A 58 7.77 -4.96 -5.16
CA THR A 58 7.22 -4.03 -6.15
C THR A 58 8.31 -3.61 -7.13
N GLU A 59 8.03 -3.73 -8.44
CA GLU A 59 8.97 -3.38 -9.49
C GLU A 59 8.90 -1.90 -9.85
N ILE A 60 7.69 -1.37 -10.04
CA ILE A 60 7.46 0.02 -10.48
C ILE A 60 6.50 0.73 -9.54
N LEU A 61 6.90 1.96 -9.12
CA LEU A 61 6.02 2.92 -8.46
C LEU A 61 5.89 4.17 -9.32
N LYS A 62 4.64 4.67 -9.44
CA LYS A 62 4.34 5.96 -10.08
C LYS A 62 3.49 6.80 -9.17
N TRP A 63 3.82 8.07 -9.04
CA TRP A 63 3.03 9.06 -8.29
C TRP A 63 3.39 10.49 -8.73
N SER A 64 2.66 11.46 -8.24
CA SER A 64 3.08 12.86 -8.28
C SER A 64 3.07 13.46 -6.87
N PHE A 65 3.81 14.52 -6.67
CA PHE A 65 3.75 15.31 -5.45
C PHE A 65 3.15 16.67 -5.77
N ARG A 66 1.93 16.93 -5.21
CA ARG A 66 1.15 18.16 -5.39
C ARG A 66 0.85 18.46 -6.87
N ASP A 67 0.78 17.44 -7.73
CA ASP A 67 0.61 17.53 -9.18
C ASP A 67 1.68 18.42 -9.90
N LYS A 68 2.83 18.62 -9.24
CA LYS A 68 3.94 19.42 -9.75
C LYS A 68 5.16 18.60 -10.12
N HIS A 69 5.51 17.63 -9.29
CA HIS A 69 6.62 16.73 -9.54
C HIS A 69 6.05 15.34 -9.81
N HIS A 70 6.46 14.70 -10.88
CA HIS A 70 5.98 13.38 -11.28
C HIS A 70 7.13 12.39 -11.25
N TYR A 71 6.83 11.17 -10.79
CA TYR A 71 7.82 10.14 -10.54
C TYR A 71 7.41 8.82 -11.18
N GLU A 72 8.38 8.15 -11.80
CA GLU A 72 8.33 6.74 -12.18
C GLU A 72 9.58 6.07 -11.65
N TRP A 73 9.44 5.30 -10.59
CA TRP A 73 10.54 4.62 -9.93
C TRP A 73 10.57 3.15 -10.31
N LYS A 74 11.60 2.73 -11.04
CA LYS A 74 11.94 1.34 -11.36
C LYS A 74 12.84 0.82 -10.25
N LYS A 75 12.24 0.28 -9.19
CA LYS A 75 12.94 -0.06 -7.95
C LYS A 75 14.07 -1.07 -8.15
N GLN A 76 13.83 -2.12 -8.93
CA GLN A 76 14.83 -3.17 -9.16
C GLN A 76 16.06 -2.66 -9.93
N GLU A 77 15.87 -1.66 -10.79
CA GLU A 77 16.94 -1.03 -11.54
C GLU A 77 17.64 0.08 -10.74
N GLY A 78 17.03 0.56 -9.65
CA GLY A 78 17.49 1.72 -8.90
C GLY A 78 17.37 3.03 -9.69
N LEU A 79 16.46 3.10 -10.69
CA LEU A 79 16.29 4.25 -11.56
C LEU A 79 14.98 4.98 -11.28
N VAL A 80 15.03 6.30 -11.19
CA VAL A 80 13.83 7.15 -11.03
C VAL A 80 13.79 8.21 -12.13
N ASN A 81 12.73 8.21 -12.91
CA ASN A 81 12.37 9.33 -13.76
C ASN A 81 11.66 10.38 -12.93
N VAL A 82 12.24 11.57 -12.84
CA VAL A 82 11.70 12.74 -12.15
C VAL A 82 11.38 13.81 -13.19
N SER A 83 10.11 14.21 -13.26
CA SER A 83 9.72 15.27 -14.20
C SER A 83 8.93 16.38 -13.50
N TRP A 84 9.18 17.62 -13.92
CA TRP A 84 8.48 18.82 -13.49
C TRP A 84 8.54 19.86 -14.62
N ASP A 85 7.48 20.60 -14.81
CA ASP A 85 7.30 21.49 -15.95
C ASP A 85 7.62 20.77 -17.29
N SER A 86 8.63 21.21 -18.03
CA SER A 86 9.12 20.58 -19.25
C SER A 86 10.43 19.79 -19.05
N ILE A 87 10.86 19.61 -17.80
CA ILE A 87 12.14 18.97 -17.45
C ILE A 87 11.92 17.51 -17.12
N LEU A 88 12.81 16.65 -17.63
CA LEU A 88 12.91 15.23 -17.29
C LEU A 88 14.35 14.90 -16.90
N VAL A 89 14.52 14.24 -15.75
CA VAL A 89 15.81 13.74 -15.26
C VAL A 89 15.62 12.28 -14.85
N THR A 90 16.54 11.41 -15.27
CA THR A 90 16.63 10.04 -14.78
C THR A 90 17.71 9.99 -13.68
N VAL A 91 17.28 9.82 -12.43
CA VAL A 91 18.17 9.67 -11.27
C VAL A 91 18.54 8.21 -11.11
N ASN A 92 19.85 7.91 -11.01
CA ASN A 92 20.34 6.59 -10.62
C ASN A 92 20.60 6.58 -9.10
N LEU A 93 19.77 5.87 -8.35
CA LEU A 93 19.83 5.80 -6.88
C LEU A 93 21.01 4.95 -6.37
N ASN A 94 21.55 4.05 -7.20
CA ASN A 94 22.69 3.23 -6.86
C ASN A 94 24.02 3.98 -7.05
N ASP A 95 24.01 4.96 -7.96
CA ASP A 95 25.19 5.78 -8.28
C ASP A 95 24.72 7.10 -8.92
N TYR A 96 24.63 8.15 -8.12
CA TYR A 96 24.17 9.46 -8.59
C TYR A 96 24.99 10.04 -9.75
N SER A 97 26.28 9.65 -9.89
CA SER A 97 27.13 10.08 -10.99
C SER A 97 26.65 9.57 -12.36
N LYS A 98 25.86 8.52 -12.39
CA LYS A 98 25.25 7.93 -13.59
C LYS A 98 23.84 8.46 -13.90
N SER A 99 23.41 9.48 -13.18
CA SER A 99 22.12 10.13 -13.47
C SER A 99 22.18 10.92 -14.76
N ILE A 100 21.05 10.98 -15.48
CA ILE A 100 20.96 11.61 -16.81
C ILE A 100 20.02 12.81 -16.73
N GLY A 101 20.50 13.98 -17.15
CA GLY A 101 19.73 15.23 -17.19
C GLY A 101 20.48 16.30 -17.97
N ALA A 102 19.79 17.40 -18.31
CA ALA A 102 20.34 18.47 -19.15
C ALA A 102 21.50 19.25 -18.48
N SER A 103 21.60 19.21 -17.14
CA SER A 103 22.73 19.81 -16.41
C SER A 103 22.91 19.19 -15.04
N PRO A 104 24.12 19.27 -14.42
CA PRO A 104 24.35 18.80 -13.06
C PRO A 104 23.41 19.43 -12.02
N LYS A 105 23.08 20.71 -12.17
CA LYS A 105 22.14 21.41 -11.28
C LYS A 105 20.73 20.84 -11.33
N LEU A 106 20.25 20.44 -12.51
CA LEU A 106 18.94 19.80 -12.66
C LEU A 106 18.93 18.40 -12.07
N ILE A 107 20.02 17.66 -12.19
CA ILE A 107 20.19 16.35 -11.55
C ILE A 107 20.13 16.49 -10.02
N GLU A 108 20.88 17.43 -9.45
CA GLU A 108 20.85 17.72 -8.01
C GLU A 108 19.45 18.11 -7.54
N THR A 109 18.72 18.91 -8.32
CA THR A 109 17.34 19.31 -8.02
C THR A 109 16.40 18.08 -8.02
N ALA A 110 16.52 17.22 -9.03
CA ALA A 110 15.73 16.00 -9.12
C ALA A 110 15.96 15.04 -7.94
N ILE A 111 17.23 14.89 -7.50
CA ILE A 111 17.58 14.10 -6.32
C ILE A 111 16.92 14.68 -5.06
N LYS A 112 16.99 16.01 -4.87
CA LYS A 112 16.33 16.68 -3.73
C LYS A 112 14.82 16.49 -3.74
N PHE A 113 14.19 16.64 -4.91
CA PHE A 113 12.75 16.39 -5.06
C PHE A 113 12.40 14.95 -4.73
N PHE A 114 13.10 13.98 -5.29
CA PHE A 114 12.83 12.58 -5.01
C PHE A 114 12.99 12.24 -3.53
N ASN A 115 14.07 12.67 -2.89
CA ASN A 115 14.32 12.40 -1.48
C ASN A 115 13.23 12.99 -0.57
N ASN A 116 12.80 14.22 -0.84
CA ASN A 116 11.74 14.86 -0.04
C ASN A 116 10.37 14.28 -0.33
N ASP A 117 10.00 14.11 -1.59
CA ASP A 117 8.64 13.79 -1.99
C ASP A 117 8.33 12.30 -1.83
N SER A 118 9.33 11.40 -1.97
CA SER A 118 9.15 9.97 -1.71
C SER A 118 8.88 9.67 -0.23
N PHE A 119 9.33 10.51 0.71
CA PHE A 119 8.97 10.41 2.12
C PHE A 119 7.45 10.32 2.29
N TRP A 120 6.70 11.20 1.64
CA TRP A 120 5.24 11.28 1.74
C TRP A 120 4.51 10.05 1.17
N LEU A 121 5.21 9.19 0.42
CA LEU A 121 4.64 7.97 -0.14
C LEU A 121 5.06 6.71 0.62
N ILE A 122 6.33 6.62 1.04
CA ILE A 122 6.94 5.34 1.44
C ILE A 122 7.70 5.37 2.77
N ALA A 123 7.70 6.46 3.53
CA ALA A 123 8.52 6.58 4.75
C ALA A 123 8.35 5.40 5.74
N PRO A 124 7.14 4.86 6.01
CA PRO A 124 6.98 3.71 6.91
C PRO A 124 7.69 2.44 6.45
N TYR A 125 7.94 2.30 5.15
CA TYR A 125 8.65 1.13 4.60
C TYR A 125 10.16 1.18 4.78
N LYS A 126 10.72 2.35 5.18
CA LYS A 126 12.16 2.65 5.18
C LYS A 126 12.77 2.77 6.59
N VAL A 127 12.02 2.45 7.64
CA VAL A 127 12.41 2.71 9.04
C VAL A 127 13.62 1.91 9.55
N PHE A 128 14.13 0.94 8.77
CA PHE A 128 15.36 0.18 9.07
C PHE A 128 16.53 0.50 8.12
N GLU A 129 16.42 1.57 7.31
CA GLU A 129 17.55 2.01 6.49
C GLU A 129 18.66 2.61 7.38
N ASP A 130 19.88 2.61 6.83
CA ASP A 130 21.04 3.20 7.51
C ASP A 130 20.82 4.67 7.86
N GLY A 131 21.31 5.07 9.03
CA GLY A 131 21.16 6.44 9.52
C GLY A 131 19.78 6.73 10.14
N ILE A 132 19.00 5.70 10.46
CA ILE A 132 17.69 5.86 11.10
C ILE A 132 17.72 5.25 12.50
N GLU A 133 17.45 6.07 13.50
CA GLU A 133 17.25 5.66 14.89
C GLU A 133 15.75 5.50 15.19
N ARG A 134 15.40 4.49 15.99
CA ARG A 134 14.04 4.13 16.41
C ARG A 134 13.92 4.18 17.92
N SER A 135 12.85 4.78 18.42
CA SER A 135 12.53 4.78 19.86
C SER A 135 11.01 4.77 20.06
N ILE A 136 10.57 4.37 21.26
CA ILE A 136 9.16 4.38 21.65
C ILE A 136 8.85 5.62 22.43
N VAL A 137 7.72 6.24 22.12
CA VAL A 137 7.10 7.34 22.89
C VAL A 137 5.68 6.95 23.26
N LYS A 138 5.26 7.21 24.49
CA LYS A 138 3.86 7.03 24.88
C LYS A 138 3.04 8.27 24.47
N VAL A 139 1.99 8.02 23.67
CA VAL A 139 1.00 9.02 23.28
C VAL A 139 -0.38 8.50 23.71
N ASP A 140 -1.06 9.23 24.58
CA ASP A 140 -2.36 8.83 25.14
C ASP A 140 -2.38 7.39 25.70
N GLY A 141 -1.27 6.99 26.34
CA GLY A 141 -1.09 5.66 26.92
C GLY A 141 -0.72 4.55 25.95
N LYS A 142 -0.68 4.81 24.64
CA LYS A 142 -0.31 3.85 23.59
C LYS A 142 1.12 4.07 23.12
N ASP A 143 1.76 3.00 22.61
CA ASP A 143 3.08 3.09 22.00
C ASP A 143 3.00 3.73 20.61
N ALA A 144 3.84 4.74 20.40
CA ALA A 144 4.07 5.39 19.13
C ALA A 144 5.55 5.26 18.75
N LEU A 145 5.86 5.12 17.46
CA LEU A 145 7.22 4.88 16.97
C LEU A 145 7.86 6.23 16.58
N LEU A 146 8.86 6.66 17.33
CA LEU A 146 9.65 7.84 16.98
C LEU A 146 10.85 7.42 16.12
N ILE A 147 10.92 7.98 14.94
CA ILE A 147 11.99 7.80 13.94
C ILE A 147 12.80 9.07 13.86
N LYS A 148 14.13 8.97 13.98
CA LYS A 148 15.05 10.10 13.80
C LYS A 148 16.06 9.78 12.69
N TYR A 149 16.15 10.67 11.72
CA TYR A 149 17.12 10.60 10.63
C TYR A 149 18.43 11.24 11.09
N THR A 150 19.47 10.44 11.31
CA THR A 150 20.79 10.93 11.81
C THR A 150 21.75 11.19 10.67
N SER A 151 21.55 10.52 9.52
CA SER A 151 22.36 10.72 8.31
C SER A 151 21.52 10.40 7.07
N GLY A 152 22.04 10.77 5.89
CA GLY A 152 21.35 10.55 4.61
C GLY A 152 20.21 11.55 4.35
N GLY A 153 19.58 11.44 3.17
CA GLY A 153 18.52 12.35 2.75
C GLY A 153 18.96 13.81 2.55
N THR A 154 18.00 14.73 2.60
CA THR A 154 18.24 16.18 2.41
C THR A 154 18.25 16.96 3.74
N THR A 155 17.73 16.40 4.82
CA THR A 155 17.56 17.08 6.12
C THR A 155 17.92 16.14 7.29
N PRO A 156 19.22 15.80 7.50
CA PRO A 156 19.63 15.04 8.67
C PRO A 156 19.26 15.79 9.96
N GLY A 157 18.69 15.08 10.93
CA GLY A 157 18.18 15.63 12.19
C GLY A 157 16.66 15.69 12.28
N ASP A 158 15.94 15.55 11.17
CA ASP A 158 14.48 15.49 11.17
C ASP A 158 13.98 14.26 11.96
N SER A 159 12.85 14.43 12.64
CA SER A 159 12.24 13.40 13.47
C SER A 159 10.75 13.28 13.19
N TYR A 160 10.23 12.06 13.20
CA TYR A 160 8.85 11.74 12.88
C TYR A 160 8.28 10.73 13.88
N LEU A 161 7.18 11.08 14.54
CA LEU A 161 6.49 10.23 15.51
C LEU A 161 5.27 9.60 14.84
N TRP A 162 5.35 8.33 14.51
CA TRP A 162 4.28 7.55 13.88
C TRP A 162 3.25 7.11 14.90
N ILE A 163 2.00 7.49 14.68
CA ILE A 163 0.84 7.04 15.45
C ILE A 163 0.26 5.83 14.74
N LEU A 164 0.11 4.73 15.48
CA LEU A 164 -0.33 3.44 14.95
C LEU A 164 -1.74 3.12 15.46
N ASP A 165 -2.51 2.38 14.64
CA ASP A 165 -3.78 1.82 15.07
C ASP A 165 -3.59 0.54 15.91
N GLU A 166 -4.68 -0.12 16.27
CA GLU A 166 -4.69 -1.38 17.04
C GLU A 166 -4.04 -2.55 16.31
N ASN A 167 -3.94 -2.48 14.98
CA ASN A 167 -3.28 -3.46 14.12
C ASN A 167 -1.85 -3.06 13.74
N TYR A 168 -1.29 -2.05 14.41
CA TYR A 168 0.04 -1.46 14.16
C TYR A 168 0.19 -0.78 12.80
N ALA A 169 -0.89 -0.51 12.05
CA ALA A 169 -0.80 0.25 10.81
C ALA A 169 -0.66 1.75 11.12
N PRO A 170 0.21 2.49 10.40
CA PRO A 170 0.34 3.93 10.60
C PRO A 170 -0.93 4.65 10.13
N VAL A 171 -1.45 5.57 10.95
CA VAL A 171 -2.65 6.37 10.65
C VAL A 171 -2.34 7.86 10.55
N SER A 172 -1.29 8.32 11.21
CA SER A 172 -0.79 9.70 11.15
C SER A 172 0.63 9.76 11.69
N PHE A 173 1.27 10.90 11.52
CA PHE A 173 2.56 11.16 12.14
C PHE A 173 2.66 12.62 12.57
N LYS A 174 3.50 12.91 13.56
CA LYS A 174 3.96 14.25 13.91
C LYS A 174 5.39 14.44 13.44
N MET A 175 5.77 15.66 13.06
CA MET A 175 7.10 15.95 12.52
C MET A 175 7.79 17.10 13.23
N TRP A 176 9.09 16.97 13.37
CA TRP A 176 10.05 18.00 13.82
C TRP A 176 11.13 18.07 12.73
N THR A 177 11.02 19.05 11.85
CA THR A 177 11.88 19.18 10.68
C THR A 177 12.58 20.52 10.64
N GLN A 178 13.74 20.57 9.98
CA GLN A 178 14.47 21.82 9.83
C GLN A 178 13.77 22.83 8.90
N ILE A 179 12.92 22.34 8.01
CA ILE A 179 12.21 23.17 7.02
C ILE A 179 11.01 23.89 7.65
N ILE A 180 10.32 23.22 8.59
CA ILE A 180 9.14 23.77 9.28
C ILE A 180 9.57 24.21 10.67
N PRO A 181 9.59 25.53 10.98
CA PRO A 181 10.08 26.04 12.26
C PRO A 181 9.07 25.83 13.43
N ILE A 182 8.16 24.89 13.31
CA ILE A 182 7.15 24.52 14.28
C ILE A 182 7.22 23.02 14.46
N GLY A 183 7.57 22.57 15.67
CA GLY A 183 7.61 21.16 16.02
C GLY A 183 6.22 20.58 16.29
N GLY A 184 6.04 19.30 16.06
CA GLY A 184 4.80 18.58 16.34
C GLY A 184 3.69 18.76 15.30
N VAL A 185 3.99 19.38 14.15
CA VAL A 185 3.03 19.43 13.03
C VAL A 185 2.64 18.02 12.63
N SER A 186 1.35 17.71 12.64
CA SER A 186 0.87 16.39 12.26
C SER A 186 0.38 16.33 10.81
N ALA A 187 0.48 15.15 10.24
CA ALA A 187 -0.07 14.80 8.93
C ALA A 187 -0.80 13.47 9.01
N THR A 188 -1.88 13.32 8.26
CA THR A 188 -2.62 12.06 8.16
C THR A 188 -1.87 11.02 7.32
N TRP A 189 -2.11 9.74 7.62
CA TRP A 189 -1.63 8.60 6.82
C TRP A 189 -2.77 7.58 6.59
N ASN A 190 -3.96 8.04 6.22
CA ASN A 190 -5.20 7.24 6.23
C ASN A 190 -5.92 7.13 4.89
N ASN A 191 -5.59 7.93 3.90
CA ASN A 191 -6.17 7.83 2.55
C ASN A 191 -5.39 6.81 1.70
N LEU A 192 -5.47 5.53 2.07
CA LEU A 192 -4.69 4.47 1.47
C LEU A 192 -5.45 3.78 0.33
N ILE A 193 -4.72 3.47 -0.76
CA ILE A 193 -5.12 2.48 -1.77
C ILE A 193 -4.29 1.22 -1.60
N THR A 194 -4.84 0.08 -2.03
CA THR A 194 -4.03 -1.12 -2.28
C THR A 194 -3.75 -1.18 -3.78
N ALA A 195 -2.48 -1.02 -4.15
CA ALA A 195 -2.05 -1.01 -5.54
C ALA A 195 -1.92 -2.45 -6.12
N ASP A 196 -1.74 -2.58 -7.44
CA ASP A 196 -1.70 -3.87 -8.15
C ASP A 196 -0.56 -4.81 -7.66
N SER A 197 0.52 -4.25 -7.11
CA SER A 197 1.59 -5.03 -6.45
C SER A 197 1.24 -5.51 -5.04
N GLY A 198 0.10 -5.11 -4.49
CA GLY A 198 -0.39 -5.47 -3.15
C GLY A 198 0.04 -4.53 -2.03
N ILE A 199 0.81 -3.47 -2.33
CA ILE A 199 1.22 -2.51 -1.30
C ILE A 199 0.13 -1.48 -1.01
N LYS A 200 0.11 -0.99 0.23
CA LYS A 200 -0.78 0.09 0.66
C LYS A 200 -0.04 1.42 0.57
N LEU A 201 -0.54 2.35 -0.23
CA LEU A 201 0.07 3.66 -0.46
C LEU A 201 -0.92 4.78 -0.21
N PRO A 202 -0.49 5.90 0.40
CA PRO A 202 -1.35 7.07 0.58
C PRO A 202 -1.54 7.81 -0.75
N THR A 203 -2.76 8.31 -0.96
CA THR A 203 -3.11 9.16 -2.11
C THR A 203 -3.11 10.65 -1.76
N SER A 204 -3.19 10.96 -0.48
CA SER A 204 -3.12 12.33 0.03
C SER A 204 -2.86 12.36 1.52
N HIS A 205 -2.40 13.53 2.00
CA HIS A 205 -2.21 13.85 3.41
C HIS A 205 -2.92 15.15 3.75
N THR A 206 -3.36 15.29 4.99
CA THR A 206 -3.87 16.55 5.53
C THR A 206 -3.00 16.96 6.70
N LEU A 207 -2.42 18.17 6.63
CA LEU A 207 -1.63 18.74 7.71
C LEU A 207 -2.55 19.34 8.77
N SER A 208 -2.12 19.29 10.05
CA SER A 208 -2.81 19.98 11.14
C SER A 208 -2.77 21.53 11.00
N ILE A 209 -1.78 22.05 10.30
CA ILE A 209 -1.68 23.47 10.00
C ILE A 209 -2.67 23.82 8.88
N PHE A 210 -3.71 24.58 9.22
CA PHE A 210 -4.74 25.09 8.30
C PHE A 210 -5.45 24.00 7.46
N GLY A 211 -5.34 22.72 7.82
CA GLY A 211 -5.92 21.63 7.05
C GLY A 211 -5.35 21.50 5.61
N TYR A 212 -4.09 21.94 5.43
CA TYR A 212 -3.48 21.93 4.10
C TYR A 212 -3.36 20.51 3.56
N LYS A 213 -3.86 20.30 2.34
CA LYS A 213 -3.84 18.98 1.68
C LYS A 213 -2.64 18.86 0.75
N ILE A 214 -1.92 17.74 0.89
CA ILE A 214 -0.87 17.29 -0.03
C ILE A 214 -1.45 16.15 -0.86
N ASN A 215 -1.61 16.37 -2.15
CA ASN A 215 -2.08 15.36 -3.09
C ASN A 215 -0.88 14.59 -3.66
N MET A 216 -1.01 13.25 -3.74
CA MET A 216 0.00 12.35 -4.32
C MET A 216 -0.32 11.97 -5.77
N GLY A 217 -1.35 12.58 -6.37
CA GLY A 217 -1.79 12.32 -7.74
C GLY A 217 -2.31 10.91 -7.95
N GLU A 218 -2.17 10.41 -9.16
CA GLU A 218 -2.49 9.01 -9.48
C GLU A 218 -1.37 8.10 -9.00
N VAL A 219 -1.57 7.45 -7.84
CA VAL A 219 -0.60 6.54 -7.26
C VAL A 219 -0.77 5.14 -7.86
N LYS A 220 0.30 4.58 -8.44
CA LYS A 220 0.35 3.23 -9.00
C LYS A 220 1.58 2.47 -8.50
N ALA A 221 1.41 1.18 -8.26
CA ALA A 221 2.51 0.27 -7.98
C ALA A 221 2.18 -1.10 -8.56
N TYR A 222 3.06 -1.65 -9.40
CA TYR A 222 2.77 -2.84 -10.18
C TYR A 222 4.06 -3.59 -10.55
N ASN A 223 3.89 -4.83 -11.04
CA ASN A 223 4.96 -5.78 -11.32
C ASN A 223 4.86 -6.30 -12.77
N PRO A 224 5.34 -5.56 -13.79
CA PRO A 224 5.17 -5.92 -15.19
C PRO A 224 5.82 -7.24 -15.57
N ASN A 225 6.96 -7.61 -14.96
CA ASN A 225 7.60 -8.89 -15.22
C ASN A 225 6.79 -10.05 -14.63
N ALA A 226 6.24 -9.90 -13.42
CA ALA A 226 5.34 -10.88 -12.81
C ALA A 226 4.05 -11.04 -13.65
N ASP A 227 3.49 -9.96 -14.15
CA ASP A 227 2.31 -10.01 -15.02
C ASP A 227 2.60 -10.68 -16.35
N THR A 228 3.77 -10.43 -16.94
CA THR A 228 4.21 -11.13 -18.15
C THR A 228 4.33 -12.65 -17.92
N LEU A 229 4.95 -13.05 -16.80
CA LEU A 229 5.07 -14.46 -16.43
C LEU A 229 3.69 -15.07 -16.18
N ALA A 230 2.77 -14.37 -15.53
CA ALA A 230 1.40 -14.80 -15.31
C ALA A 230 0.63 -15.00 -16.63
N HIS A 231 0.74 -14.06 -17.57
CA HIS A 231 0.14 -14.22 -18.91
C HIS A 231 0.71 -15.42 -19.67
N ASN A 232 2.02 -15.65 -19.61
CA ASN A 232 2.64 -16.83 -20.21
C ASN A 232 2.13 -18.13 -19.56
N MET A 233 1.96 -18.14 -18.24
CA MET A 233 1.35 -19.27 -17.51
C MET A 233 -0.10 -19.50 -17.96
N LEU A 234 -0.93 -18.46 -18.05
CA LEU A 234 -2.32 -18.55 -18.53
C LEU A 234 -2.40 -19.11 -19.95
N LYS A 235 -1.47 -18.71 -20.84
CA LYS A 235 -1.37 -19.23 -22.20
C LYS A 235 -1.02 -20.72 -22.18
N ALA A 236 -0.04 -21.13 -21.36
CA ALA A 236 0.38 -22.52 -21.24
C ALA A 236 -0.74 -23.45 -20.74
N VAL A 237 -1.55 -22.99 -19.76
CA VAL A 237 -2.70 -23.75 -19.24
C VAL A 237 -3.97 -23.58 -20.09
N LYS A 238 -3.87 -22.97 -21.27
CA LYS A 238 -5.01 -22.75 -22.21
C LYS A 238 -6.20 -22.05 -21.53
N HIS A 239 -5.92 -20.94 -20.83
CA HIS A 239 -6.92 -20.20 -20.06
C HIS A 239 -8.17 -19.81 -20.88
N GLU A 240 -8.00 -19.53 -22.18
CA GLU A 240 -9.12 -19.20 -23.06
C GLU A 240 -10.10 -20.39 -23.19
N ALA A 241 -9.60 -21.61 -23.27
CA ALA A 241 -10.45 -22.80 -23.25
C ALA A 241 -11.21 -22.94 -21.93
N TYR A 242 -10.53 -22.66 -20.78
CA TYR A 242 -11.19 -22.62 -19.48
C TYR A 242 -12.29 -21.54 -19.44
N ARG A 243 -12.04 -20.34 -19.95
CA ARG A 243 -13.04 -19.25 -19.99
C ARG A 243 -14.28 -19.67 -20.75
N ASN A 244 -14.11 -20.33 -21.89
CA ASN A 244 -15.19 -20.76 -22.79
C ASN A 244 -15.87 -22.04 -22.32
N THR A 245 -15.30 -22.79 -21.37
CA THR A 245 -15.91 -23.97 -20.78
C THR A 245 -17.09 -23.57 -19.90
N ARG A 246 -18.30 -24.04 -20.18
CA ARG A 246 -19.49 -23.77 -19.40
C ARG A 246 -19.63 -24.68 -18.19
N TYR A 247 -19.42 -25.99 -18.38
CA TYR A 247 -19.61 -26.99 -17.32
C TYR A 247 -18.27 -27.58 -16.91
N ILE A 248 -18.05 -27.71 -15.61
CA ILE A 248 -16.90 -28.39 -15.02
C ILE A 248 -17.40 -29.38 -13.98
N ASP A 249 -17.08 -30.65 -14.20
CA ASP A 249 -17.42 -31.74 -13.28
C ASP A 249 -16.12 -32.31 -12.71
N TRP A 250 -16.04 -32.44 -11.38
CA TRP A 250 -14.89 -33.06 -10.71
C TRP A 250 -15.25 -33.69 -9.39
N SER A 251 -14.34 -34.46 -8.82
CA SER A 251 -14.40 -34.90 -7.44
C SER A 251 -13.16 -34.51 -6.68
N PHE A 252 -13.33 -34.23 -5.39
CA PHE A 252 -12.22 -33.97 -4.49
C PHE A 252 -12.04 -35.17 -3.54
N LYS A 253 -10.87 -35.83 -3.64
CA LYS A 253 -10.50 -37.04 -2.87
C LYS A 253 -11.53 -38.18 -2.98
N GLY A 254 -12.31 -38.25 -4.07
CA GLY A 254 -13.39 -39.26 -4.23
C GLY A 254 -14.52 -39.19 -3.19
N LYS A 255 -14.60 -38.10 -2.39
CA LYS A 255 -15.56 -37.93 -1.30
C LYS A 255 -16.54 -36.80 -1.51
N ARG A 256 -16.17 -35.80 -2.28
CA ARG A 256 -17.02 -34.66 -2.64
C ARG A 256 -17.08 -34.56 -4.16
N PHE A 257 -18.27 -34.39 -4.68
CA PHE A 257 -18.53 -34.37 -6.12
C PHE A 257 -19.19 -33.04 -6.48
N TYR A 258 -18.76 -32.49 -7.62
CA TYR A 258 -19.16 -31.16 -8.06
C TYR A 258 -19.58 -31.20 -9.54
N LYS A 259 -20.68 -30.47 -9.84
CA LYS A 259 -21.05 -30.11 -11.22
C LYS A 259 -21.29 -28.60 -11.24
N TRP A 260 -20.42 -27.88 -11.90
CA TRP A 260 -20.43 -26.43 -11.90
C TRP A 260 -20.86 -25.87 -13.25
N ASP A 261 -22.04 -25.20 -13.30
CA ASP A 261 -22.44 -24.35 -14.43
C ASP A 261 -21.85 -22.94 -14.21
N LYS A 262 -20.69 -22.67 -14.80
CA LYS A 262 -19.99 -21.39 -14.69
C LYS A 262 -20.82 -20.21 -15.18
N LYS A 263 -21.61 -20.41 -16.26
CA LYS A 263 -22.44 -19.35 -16.84
C LYS A 263 -23.58 -18.90 -15.92
N ARG A 264 -24.19 -19.85 -15.20
CA ARG A 264 -25.30 -19.60 -14.28
C ARG A 264 -24.83 -19.34 -12.85
N HIS A 265 -23.55 -19.53 -12.56
CA HIS A 265 -23.00 -19.52 -11.19
C HIS A 265 -23.74 -20.45 -10.23
N ILE A 266 -24.03 -21.67 -10.69
CA ILE A 266 -24.70 -22.70 -9.90
C ILE A 266 -23.79 -23.92 -9.78
N VAL A 267 -23.69 -24.50 -8.61
CA VAL A 267 -22.86 -25.66 -8.32
C VAL A 267 -23.67 -26.73 -7.63
N ASP A 268 -23.74 -27.92 -8.22
CA ASP A 268 -24.27 -29.10 -7.55
C ASP A 268 -23.14 -29.73 -6.71
N VAL A 269 -23.26 -29.69 -5.41
CA VAL A 269 -22.26 -30.16 -4.43
C VAL A 269 -22.82 -31.37 -3.71
N LYS A 270 -22.21 -32.56 -3.87
CA LYS A 270 -22.63 -33.81 -3.23
C LYS A 270 -21.53 -34.36 -2.34
N TRP A 271 -21.89 -34.77 -1.11
CA TRP A 271 -21.02 -35.48 -0.16
C TRP A 271 -21.86 -36.37 0.77
N ASN A 272 -21.42 -37.56 1.04
CA ASN A 272 -22.17 -38.57 1.82
C ASN A 272 -23.61 -38.67 1.32
N ASP A 273 -24.57 -38.44 2.22
CA ASP A 273 -26.03 -38.43 1.98
C ASP A 273 -26.59 -37.04 1.66
N ALA A 274 -25.75 -36.01 1.70
CA ALA A 274 -26.15 -34.63 1.45
C ALA A 274 -25.80 -34.19 0.02
N ARG A 275 -26.70 -33.43 -0.58
CA ARG A 275 -26.53 -32.74 -1.86
C ARG A 275 -27.09 -31.34 -1.75
N VAL A 276 -26.34 -30.34 -2.24
CA VAL A 276 -26.77 -28.93 -2.27
C VAL A 276 -26.65 -28.40 -3.66
N LEU A 277 -27.75 -27.94 -4.25
CA LEU A 277 -27.73 -27.10 -5.44
C LEU A 277 -27.40 -25.68 -4.98
N LEU A 278 -26.11 -25.36 -4.99
CA LEU A 278 -25.54 -24.14 -4.39
C LEU A 278 -25.63 -22.98 -5.36
N HIS A 279 -26.12 -21.84 -4.89
CA HIS A 279 -26.01 -20.52 -5.52
C HIS A 279 -24.98 -19.68 -4.75
N PRO A 280 -23.68 -19.66 -5.13
CA PRO A 280 -22.63 -19.04 -4.35
C PRO A 280 -22.84 -17.53 -4.10
N ASN A 281 -23.47 -16.81 -5.03
CA ASN A 281 -23.74 -15.38 -4.93
C ASN A 281 -25.02 -15.04 -4.17
N GLU A 282 -25.96 -16.01 -4.03
CA GLU A 282 -27.26 -15.81 -3.38
C GLU A 282 -27.65 -17.08 -2.62
N LEU A 283 -26.99 -17.27 -1.46
CA LEU A 283 -27.09 -18.53 -0.69
C LEU A 283 -28.52 -18.92 -0.33
N THR A 284 -29.42 -17.98 -0.16
CA THR A 284 -30.84 -18.20 0.14
C THR A 284 -31.62 -18.88 -0.99
N LYS A 285 -31.10 -18.83 -2.23
CA LYS A 285 -31.67 -19.54 -3.40
C LYS A 285 -31.20 -20.99 -3.51
N SER A 286 -30.30 -21.44 -2.63
CA SER A 286 -29.79 -22.79 -2.67
C SER A 286 -30.82 -23.81 -2.18
N THR A 287 -30.85 -25.00 -2.83
CA THR A 287 -31.74 -26.11 -2.48
C THR A 287 -30.95 -27.24 -1.84
N VAL A 288 -31.49 -27.83 -0.78
CA VAL A 288 -30.82 -28.86 0.01
C VAL A 288 -31.56 -30.19 -0.15
N TYR A 289 -30.83 -31.29 -0.33
CA TYR A 289 -31.32 -32.64 -0.41
C TYR A 289 -30.59 -33.53 0.61
N LEU A 290 -31.34 -34.40 1.31
CA LEU A 290 -30.80 -35.45 2.16
C LEU A 290 -31.39 -36.81 1.68
N ASN A 291 -30.51 -37.78 1.46
CA ASN A 291 -30.88 -39.06 0.86
C ASN A 291 -31.73 -38.90 -0.42
N ASP A 292 -31.27 -37.97 -1.29
CA ASP A 292 -31.91 -37.59 -2.55
C ASP A 292 -33.34 -37.02 -2.45
N LYS A 293 -33.82 -36.71 -1.23
CA LYS A 293 -35.11 -36.03 -0.98
C LYS A 293 -34.83 -34.54 -0.65
N GLU A 294 -35.61 -33.68 -1.29
CA GLU A 294 -35.58 -32.25 -0.96
C GLU A 294 -36.04 -32.00 0.46
N VAL A 295 -35.33 -31.17 1.20
CA VAL A 295 -35.65 -30.80 2.55
C VAL A 295 -35.74 -29.27 2.69
N SER A 296 -36.32 -28.79 3.81
CA SER A 296 -36.36 -27.37 4.11
C SER A 296 -34.96 -26.77 4.06
N PHE A 297 -34.86 -25.48 3.70
CA PHE A 297 -33.59 -24.74 3.65
C PHE A 297 -32.78 -24.92 4.95
N ASN A 298 -31.51 -25.32 4.78
CA ASN A 298 -30.62 -25.56 5.91
C ASN A 298 -29.33 -24.72 5.71
N ASP A 299 -29.27 -23.61 6.43
CA ASP A 299 -28.16 -22.65 6.34
C ASP A 299 -26.79 -23.28 6.62
N ASN A 300 -26.72 -24.24 7.58
CA ASN A 300 -25.46 -24.92 7.90
C ASN A 300 -24.94 -25.80 6.76
N LEU A 301 -25.83 -26.52 6.09
CA LEU A 301 -25.46 -27.37 4.95
C LEU A 301 -25.08 -26.52 3.74
N VAL A 302 -25.79 -25.41 3.49
CA VAL A 302 -25.48 -24.46 2.41
C VAL A 302 -24.12 -23.79 2.65
N LYS A 303 -23.85 -23.28 3.84
CA LYS A 303 -22.54 -22.71 4.20
C LYS A 303 -21.41 -23.75 4.12
N ARG A 304 -21.69 -25.00 4.46
CA ARG A 304 -20.72 -26.10 4.35
C ARG A 304 -20.44 -26.42 2.89
N ALA A 305 -21.45 -26.47 2.03
CA ALA A 305 -21.27 -26.65 0.58
C ALA A 305 -20.45 -25.52 -0.03
N LEU A 306 -20.69 -24.27 0.37
CA LEU A 306 -19.91 -23.12 -0.08
C LEU A 306 -18.43 -23.23 0.32
N ARG A 307 -18.15 -23.58 1.57
CA ARG A 307 -16.76 -23.78 2.03
C ARG A 307 -16.06 -24.90 1.25
N PHE A 308 -16.76 -26.01 1.01
CA PHE A 308 -16.24 -27.11 0.19
C PHE A 308 -15.96 -26.66 -1.22
N PHE A 309 -16.91 -25.98 -1.87
CA PHE A 309 -16.72 -25.47 -3.24
C PHE A 309 -15.55 -24.50 -3.32
N ASN A 310 -15.46 -23.51 -2.43
CA ASN A 310 -14.36 -22.54 -2.46
C ASN A 310 -12.98 -23.19 -2.28
N ASN A 311 -12.86 -24.10 -1.29
CA ASN A 311 -11.59 -24.79 -1.04
C ASN A 311 -11.22 -25.75 -2.18
N ASP A 312 -12.16 -26.58 -2.64
CA ASP A 312 -11.85 -27.67 -3.56
C ASP A 312 -11.72 -27.19 -5.02
N SER A 313 -12.48 -26.15 -5.40
CA SER A 313 -12.31 -25.51 -6.70
C SER A 313 -10.99 -24.76 -6.80
N PHE A 314 -10.45 -24.21 -5.71
CA PHE A 314 -9.13 -23.59 -5.69
C PHE A 314 -8.06 -24.52 -6.27
N TRP A 315 -8.01 -25.77 -5.81
CA TRP A 315 -7.04 -26.76 -6.30
C TRP A 315 -7.18 -27.11 -7.79
N LEU A 316 -8.35 -26.84 -8.35
CA LEU A 316 -8.62 -27.10 -9.76
C LEU A 316 -8.32 -25.88 -10.64
N VAL A 317 -8.72 -24.67 -10.19
CA VAL A 317 -8.76 -23.49 -11.06
C VAL A 317 -7.86 -22.34 -10.63
N ALA A 318 -7.10 -22.46 -9.53
CA ALA A 318 -6.20 -21.39 -9.07
C ALA A 318 -5.32 -20.79 -10.18
N PRO A 319 -4.70 -21.60 -11.08
CA PRO A 319 -3.91 -21.06 -12.19
C PRO A 319 -4.69 -20.14 -13.15
N HIS A 320 -6.00 -20.25 -13.18
CA HIS A 320 -6.86 -19.43 -14.04
C HIS A 320 -7.34 -18.13 -13.40
N LYS A 321 -7.04 -17.89 -12.10
CA LYS A 321 -7.56 -16.79 -11.31
C LYS A 321 -6.53 -15.66 -11.05
N LEU A 322 -5.41 -15.68 -11.75
CA LEU A 322 -4.25 -14.84 -11.47
C LEU A 322 -4.52 -13.33 -11.54
N PHE A 323 -5.53 -12.88 -12.29
CA PHE A 323 -5.89 -11.47 -12.48
C PHE A 323 -7.25 -11.10 -11.89
N GLU A 324 -7.80 -11.93 -11.00
CA GLU A 324 -9.01 -11.56 -10.26
C GLU A 324 -8.70 -10.46 -9.22
N PRO A 325 -9.68 -9.61 -8.89
CA PRO A 325 -9.51 -8.58 -7.88
C PRO A 325 -9.02 -9.14 -6.53
N GLY A 326 -8.06 -8.47 -5.91
CA GLY A 326 -7.46 -8.89 -4.64
C GLY A 326 -6.34 -9.92 -4.77
N ILE A 327 -5.94 -10.30 -5.99
CA ILE A 327 -4.83 -11.22 -6.22
C ILE A 327 -3.60 -10.45 -6.68
N TYR A 328 -2.50 -10.64 -5.95
CA TYR A 328 -1.24 -9.94 -6.16
C TYR A 328 -0.16 -10.88 -6.65
N ARG A 329 0.69 -10.40 -7.55
CA ARG A 329 1.72 -11.19 -8.24
C ARG A 329 3.09 -10.56 -8.06
N SER A 330 4.10 -11.38 -7.80
CA SER A 330 5.51 -10.98 -7.78
C SER A 330 6.39 -12.12 -8.27
N ILE A 331 7.61 -11.82 -8.69
CA ILE A 331 8.60 -12.84 -9.04
C ILE A 331 9.42 -13.19 -7.79
N ARG A 332 9.71 -14.47 -7.63
CA ARG A 332 10.69 -14.98 -6.65
C ARG A 332 11.63 -15.95 -7.33
N MET A 333 12.88 -15.96 -6.88
CA MET A 333 13.85 -16.98 -7.28
C MET A 333 13.68 -18.21 -6.39
N ILE A 334 13.44 -19.37 -6.99
CA ILE A 334 13.37 -20.68 -6.35
C ILE A 334 14.31 -21.60 -7.10
N ASP A 335 15.32 -22.12 -6.43
CA ASP A 335 16.35 -23.00 -7.02
C ASP A 335 16.98 -22.41 -8.30
N GLY A 336 17.26 -21.11 -8.30
CA GLY A 336 17.86 -20.39 -9.42
C GLY A 336 16.93 -20.13 -10.61
N LYS A 337 15.62 -20.41 -10.49
CA LYS A 337 14.60 -20.16 -11.52
C LYS A 337 13.60 -19.12 -11.05
N GLU A 338 13.13 -18.31 -11.98
CA GLU A 338 12.01 -17.39 -11.71
C GLU A 338 10.73 -18.18 -11.48
N ALA A 339 10.05 -17.90 -10.38
CA ALA A 339 8.76 -18.47 -10.03
C ALA A 339 7.74 -17.34 -9.77
N LEU A 340 6.53 -17.51 -10.27
CA LEU A 340 5.43 -16.62 -10.00
C LEU A 340 4.91 -16.86 -8.58
N HIS A 341 5.11 -15.89 -7.70
CA HIS A 341 4.49 -15.87 -6.38
C HIS A 341 3.15 -15.16 -6.46
N VAL A 342 2.09 -15.85 -6.03
CA VAL A 342 0.71 -15.34 -6.04
C VAL A 342 0.18 -15.28 -4.61
N LYS A 343 -0.37 -14.13 -4.22
CA LYS A 343 -1.03 -13.90 -2.94
C LYS A 343 -2.53 -13.67 -3.20
N TYR A 344 -3.37 -14.49 -2.55
CA TYR A 344 -4.83 -14.44 -2.60
C TYR A 344 -5.41 -13.70 -1.39
#